data_d30b787730060768b406d4ff3fc0608e
#
_entry.id   d30b787730060768b406d4ff3fc0608e
#
_cell.length_a   1.000
_cell.length_b   1.000
_cell.length_c   1.000
_cell.angle_alpha   90.00
_cell.angle_beta   90.00
_cell.angle_gamma   90.00
#
_symmetry.space_group_name_H-M   'P 1'
#
loop_
_entity.id
_entity.type
_entity.pdbx_description
1 polymer ?
#
loop_
_entity_poly.entity_id
_entity_poly.type
_entity_poly.pdbx_seq_one_letter_code
_entity_poly.pdbx_strand_id
1 'polypeptide(L)'
;MEDPDFEILLFGYSVDDGPVKVVDLASGDNIPEDIIKALSNPTITKWAFNAQFERICLSRFLYNKTGKYLHPKGWKCSMAWAAILGLPFSLKQVGQVLNISKKKLDEGKELIRYFCVPCKGTKKNGYRLRNYYYHDKEKWERFKFYNQRDVEAESSIQKRLANHPVPEFVWEEYWMCELINDRGVLVDEELILKAIEINKICREMYVKTLQNLTNLENPNSVAQLKTWLFDNDVNAPSLGKKEVKELLTNATDETVQQVLSLRQMISKSSIKKYEAMLKSKCSDNRVRPLMDALTLSSRAARYAPPSSTMRTLWPPY
;
A
#
# COMPACT_ATOMS: atom_id res chain seq x y z
N MET A 1 -10.43 5.80 2.68
CA MET A 1 -11.66 5.33 3.35
C MET A 1 -12.55 6.44 3.90
N GLU A 2 -12.09 7.67 3.86
CA GLU A 2 -12.95 8.84 4.19
C GLU A 2 -13.81 9.29 3.03
N ASP A 3 -13.68 8.65 1.87
CA ASP A 3 -14.50 8.93 0.70
C ASP A 3 -15.99 8.69 1.06
N PRO A 4 -16.87 9.66 0.86
CA PRO A 4 -18.30 9.51 1.14
C PRO A 4 -18.94 8.38 0.31
N ASP A 5 -18.40 8.10 -0.88
CA ASP A 5 -18.88 7.05 -1.78
C ASP A 5 -18.32 5.65 -1.46
N PHE A 6 -17.62 5.50 -0.32
CA PHE A 6 -17.10 4.19 0.09
C PHE A 6 -18.22 3.20 0.37
N GLU A 7 -18.18 2.06 -0.27
CA GLU A 7 -19.07 0.93 0.00
C GLU A 7 -18.32 -0.41 -0.09
N ILE A 8 -18.83 -1.42 0.58
CA ILE A 8 -18.42 -2.81 0.41
C ILE A 8 -19.44 -3.49 -0.51
N LEU A 9 -18.95 -4.07 -1.59
CA LEU A 9 -19.81 -4.74 -2.58
C LEU A 9 -20.16 -6.17 -2.16
N LEU A 10 -19.17 -6.93 -1.74
CA LEU A 10 -19.27 -8.33 -1.35
C LEU A 10 -18.56 -8.57 -0.03
N PHE A 11 -19.13 -9.39 0.82
CA PHE A 11 -18.49 -9.85 2.06
C PHE A 11 -18.48 -11.37 2.12
N GLY A 12 -17.29 -11.97 1.90
CA GLY A 12 -17.07 -13.41 2.01
C GLY A 12 -16.55 -13.76 3.38
N TYR A 13 -17.11 -14.82 4.00
CA TYR A 13 -16.66 -15.31 5.30
C TYR A 13 -16.92 -16.80 5.47
N SER A 14 -16.20 -17.41 6.40
CA SER A 14 -16.41 -18.76 6.91
C SER A 14 -16.32 -18.73 8.43
N VAL A 15 -17.06 -19.61 9.10
CA VAL A 15 -17.02 -19.77 10.56
C VAL A 15 -16.52 -21.17 10.86
N ASP A 16 -15.47 -21.27 11.68
CA ASP A 16 -14.91 -22.53 12.21
C ASP A 16 -14.77 -23.65 11.15
N ASP A 17 -14.10 -23.36 10.05
CA ASP A 17 -13.90 -24.29 8.93
C ASP A 17 -15.17 -24.71 8.18
N GLY A 18 -16.30 -24.09 8.46
CA GLY A 18 -17.55 -24.31 7.75
C GLY A 18 -17.51 -23.83 6.29
N PRO A 19 -18.60 -23.98 5.56
CA PRO A 19 -18.68 -23.54 4.17
C PRO A 19 -18.55 -22.02 4.08
N VAL A 20 -17.87 -21.56 3.02
CA VAL A 20 -17.77 -20.13 2.74
C VAL A 20 -19.14 -19.60 2.30
N LYS A 21 -19.54 -18.48 2.91
CA LYS A 21 -20.74 -17.72 2.55
C LYS A 21 -20.30 -16.37 1.95
N VAL A 22 -21.01 -15.91 0.94
CA VAL A 22 -20.83 -14.60 0.32
C VAL A 22 -22.11 -13.80 0.48
N VAL A 23 -22.01 -12.65 1.13
CA VAL A 23 -23.10 -11.68 1.29
C VAL A 23 -22.98 -10.65 0.17
N ASP A 24 -24.02 -10.49 -0.61
CA ASP A 24 -24.08 -9.53 -1.72
C ASP A 24 -24.66 -8.20 -1.23
N LEU A 25 -23.79 -7.40 -0.60
CA LEU A 25 -24.19 -6.11 -0.03
C LEU A 25 -24.65 -5.11 -1.09
N ALA A 26 -24.09 -5.21 -2.31
CA ALA A 26 -24.45 -4.33 -3.42
C ALA A 26 -25.88 -4.59 -3.94
N SER A 27 -26.39 -5.81 -3.79
CA SER A 27 -27.77 -6.15 -4.15
C SER A 27 -28.79 -5.96 -3.00
N GLY A 28 -28.29 -5.58 -1.80
CA GLY A 28 -29.15 -5.29 -0.65
C GLY A 28 -29.15 -6.35 0.45
N ASP A 29 -28.32 -7.40 0.35
CA ASP A 29 -28.15 -8.36 1.42
C ASP A 29 -27.54 -7.68 2.67
N ASN A 30 -27.77 -8.27 3.82
CA ASN A 30 -27.21 -7.79 5.09
C ASN A 30 -26.27 -8.83 5.72
N ILE A 31 -25.19 -8.35 6.34
CA ILE A 31 -24.34 -9.21 7.18
C ILE A 31 -25.18 -9.69 8.36
N PRO A 32 -25.23 -11.01 8.66
CA PRO A 32 -25.97 -11.55 9.80
C PRO A 32 -25.52 -10.90 11.13
N GLU A 33 -26.47 -10.68 12.04
CA GLU A 33 -26.21 -9.98 13.32
C GLU A 33 -25.24 -10.75 14.24
N ASP A 34 -25.24 -12.07 14.20
CA ASP A 34 -24.26 -12.91 14.92
C ASP A 34 -22.85 -12.70 14.40
N ILE A 35 -22.68 -12.53 13.08
CA ILE A 35 -21.39 -12.21 12.45
C ILE A 35 -20.95 -10.80 12.83
N ILE A 36 -21.84 -9.80 12.82
CA ILE A 36 -21.52 -8.43 13.26
C ILE A 36 -21.05 -8.44 14.72
N LYS A 37 -21.73 -9.18 15.59
CA LYS A 37 -21.32 -9.36 16.99
C LYS A 37 -19.96 -10.02 17.12
N ALA A 38 -19.70 -11.08 16.31
CA ALA A 38 -18.42 -11.77 16.28
C ALA A 38 -17.28 -10.86 15.80
N LEU A 39 -17.51 -10.07 14.73
CA LEU A 39 -16.53 -9.09 14.23
C LEU A 39 -16.16 -8.05 15.29
N SER A 40 -17.13 -7.60 16.08
CA SER A 40 -16.95 -6.59 17.11
C SER A 40 -16.35 -7.14 18.43
N ASN A 41 -16.36 -8.46 18.63
CA ASN A 41 -15.85 -9.09 19.83
C ASN A 41 -14.33 -9.35 19.75
N PRO A 42 -13.48 -8.72 20.57
CA PRO A 42 -12.04 -8.90 20.54
C PRO A 42 -11.55 -10.27 21.04
N THR A 43 -12.41 -11.06 21.68
CA THR A 43 -12.07 -12.43 22.14
C THR A 43 -12.26 -13.49 21.07
N ILE A 44 -13.01 -13.19 20.01
CA ILE A 44 -13.17 -14.05 18.85
C ILE A 44 -12.02 -13.76 17.88
N THR A 45 -11.31 -14.80 17.45
CA THR A 45 -10.25 -14.66 16.46
C THR A 45 -10.85 -14.50 15.06
N LYS A 46 -10.42 -13.44 14.37
CA LYS A 46 -10.72 -13.19 12.95
C LYS A 46 -9.45 -13.29 12.14
N TRP A 47 -9.51 -14.03 11.04
CA TRP A 47 -8.40 -14.20 10.13
C TRP A 47 -8.72 -13.56 8.78
N ALA A 48 -7.73 -12.93 8.17
CA ALA A 48 -7.79 -12.53 6.78
C ALA A 48 -6.37 -12.42 6.18
N PHE A 49 -6.28 -12.51 4.85
CA PHE A 49 -5.02 -12.25 4.15
C PHE A 49 -4.92 -10.74 3.87
N ASN A 50 -4.07 -10.03 4.61
CA ASN A 50 -4.01 -8.57 4.74
C ASN A 50 -5.13 -8.01 5.66
N ALA A 51 -5.28 -8.62 6.83
CA ALA A 51 -6.37 -8.37 7.78
C ALA A 51 -6.58 -6.89 8.16
N GLN A 52 -5.57 -6.05 8.03
CA GLN A 52 -5.71 -4.59 8.20
C GLN A 52 -6.75 -4.02 7.24
N PHE A 53 -6.69 -4.44 5.97
CA PHE A 53 -7.62 -3.96 4.94
C PHE A 53 -9.06 -4.33 5.28
N GLU A 54 -9.33 -5.60 5.57
CA GLU A 54 -10.67 -6.08 5.90
C GLU A 54 -11.19 -5.41 7.17
N ARG A 55 -10.35 -5.34 8.23
CA ARG A 55 -10.74 -4.72 9.49
C ARG A 55 -11.14 -3.25 9.32
N ILE A 56 -10.35 -2.47 8.57
CA ILE A 56 -10.62 -1.05 8.39
C ILE A 56 -11.84 -0.83 7.48
N CYS A 57 -11.99 -1.62 6.40
CA CYS A 57 -13.18 -1.55 5.54
C CYS A 57 -14.46 -1.88 6.33
N LEU A 58 -14.44 -2.97 7.09
CA LEU A 58 -15.56 -3.37 7.93
C LEU A 58 -15.83 -2.37 9.05
N SER A 59 -14.79 -1.78 9.66
CA SER A 59 -14.93 -0.71 10.63
C SER A 59 -15.73 0.45 10.06
N ARG A 60 -15.36 0.93 8.88
CA ARG A 60 -16.06 2.02 8.20
C ARG A 60 -17.51 1.67 7.88
N PHE A 61 -17.72 0.48 7.33
CA PHE A 61 -19.06 -0.01 6.98
C PHE A 61 -19.98 -0.17 8.20
N LEU A 62 -19.45 -0.69 9.31
CA LEU A 62 -20.20 -0.95 10.52
C LEU A 62 -20.29 0.27 11.46
N TYR A 63 -19.55 1.36 11.18
CA TYR A 63 -19.49 2.51 12.08
C TYR A 63 -20.85 3.09 12.42
N ASN A 64 -21.74 3.21 11.44
CA ASN A 64 -23.09 3.72 11.66
C ASN A 64 -23.95 2.83 12.57
N LYS A 65 -23.63 1.52 12.67
CA LYS A 65 -24.33 0.55 13.51
C LYS A 65 -23.70 0.43 14.90
N THR A 66 -22.37 0.50 14.98
CA THR A 66 -21.62 0.20 16.21
C THR A 66 -21.10 1.45 16.93
N GLY A 67 -21.03 2.59 16.23
CA GLY A 67 -20.45 3.84 16.73
C GLY A 67 -18.93 3.77 16.98
N LYS A 68 -18.28 2.66 16.64
CA LYS A 68 -16.86 2.41 16.94
C LYS A 68 -16.18 1.68 15.80
N TYR A 69 -14.89 1.91 15.65
CA TYR A 69 -14.02 1.10 14.79
C TYR A 69 -13.71 -0.24 15.46
N LEU A 70 -13.56 -1.29 14.65
CA LEU A 70 -13.22 -2.63 15.13
C LEU A 70 -11.82 -2.64 15.72
N HIS A 71 -11.72 -3.04 16.99
CA HIS A 71 -10.44 -3.09 17.69
C HIS A 71 -9.51 -4.14 17.03
N PRO A 72 -8.21 -3.87 16.84
CA PRO A 72 -7.30 -4.81 16.19
C PRO A 72 -7.08 -6.12 16.94
N LYS A 73 -7.21 -6.11 18.28
CA LYS A 73 -7.11 -7.34 19.08
C LYS A 73 -8.14 -8.38 18.63
N GLY A 74 -7.69 -9.60 18.45
CA GLY A 74 -8.49 -10.68 17.87
C GLY A 74 -8.43 -10.78 16.35
N TRP A 75 -7.85 -9.80 15.65
CA TRP A 75 -7.55 -9.91 14.21
C TRP A 75 -6.15 -10.47 14.02
N LYS A 76 -6.03 -11.53 13.25
CA LYS A 76 -4.77 -12.17 12.87
C LYS A 76 -4.63 -12.15 11.34
N CYS A 77 -3.42 -11.91 10.86
CA CYS A 77 -3.14 -11.72 9.43
C CYS A 77 -2.33 -12.89 8.89
N SER A 78 -2.92 -13.71 8.01
CA SER A 78 -2.23 -14.84 7.40
C SER A 78 -1.12 -14.40 6.43
N MET A 79 -1.19 -13.18 5.87
CA MET A 79 -0.09 -12.59 5.11
C MET A 79 1.12 -12.29 6.02
N ALA A 80 0.89 -11.71 7.20
CA ALA A 80 1.96 -11.45 8.17
C ALA A 80 2.55 -12.77 8.67
N TRP A 81 1.72 -13.78 8.94
CA TRP A 81 2.18 -15.13 9.29
C TRP A 81 3.05 -15.75 8.20
N ALA A 82 2.58 -15.73 6.95
CA ALA A 82 3.35 -16.22 5.81
C ALA A 82 4.70 -15.48 5.67
N ALA A 83 4.71 -14.16 5.85
CA ALA A 83 5.91 -13.33 5.78
C ALA A 83 6.96 -13.70 6.84
N ILE A 84 6.54 -13.99 8.08
CA ILE A 84 7.43 -14.43 9.17
C ILE A 84 8.10 -15.76 8.81
N LEU A 85 7.40 -16.62 8.10
CA LEU A 85 7.92 -17.91 7.62
C LEU A 85 8.73 -17.78 6.31
N GLY A 86 9.00 -16.58 5.84
CA GLY A 86 9.78 -16.33 4.61
C GLY A 86 9.01 -16.57 3.30
N LEU A 87 7.68 -16.68 3.37
CA LEU A 87 6.83 -16.87 2.19
C LEU A 87 6.50 -15.53 1.51
N PRO A 88 6.07 -15.54 0.23
CA PRO A 88 5.68 -14.33 -0.50
C PRO A 88 4.50 -13.57 0.14
N PHE A 89 4.33 -12.28 -0.22
CA PHE A 89 3.28 -11.39 0.29
C PHE A 89 1.98 -11.39 -0.53
N SER A 90 1.82 -12.31 -1.45
CA SER A 90 0.64 -12.40 -2.31
C SER A 90 -0.09 -13.71 -2.04
N LEU A 91 -1.41 -13.64 -1.81
CA LEU A 91 -2.27 -14.80 -1.61
C LEU A 91 -2.05 -15.86 -2.71
N LYS A 92 -1.95 -15.43 -3.98
CA LYS A 92 -1.68 -16.32 -5.13
C LYS A 92 -0.32 -17.00 -5.00
N GLN A 93 0.73 -16.24 -4.71
CA GLN A 93 2.10 -16.78 -4.62
C GLN A 93 2.28 -17.71 -3.41
N VAL A 94 1.75 -17.33 -2.24
CA VAL A 94 1.74 -18.21 -1.07
C VAL A 94 1.02 -19.51 -1.38
N GLY A 95 -0.15 -19.42 -2.02
CA GLY A 95 -0.90 -20.61 -2.44
C GLY A 95 -0.14 -21.50 -3.43
N GLN A 96 0.66 -20.92 -4.31
CA GLN A 96 1.53 -21.65 -5.23
C GLN A 96 2.66 -22.36 -4.49
N VAL A 97 3.38 -21.65 -3.60
CA VAL A 97 4.48 -22.22 -2.82
C VAL A 97 4.00 -23.34 -1.90
N LEU A 98 2.87 -23.16 -1.24
CA LEU A 98 2.27 -24.17 -0.34
C LEU A 98 1.51 -25.28 -1.09
N ASN A 99 1.45 -25.22 -2.41
CA ASN A 99 0.76 -26.16 -3.27
C ASN A 99 -0.69 -26.46 -2.81
N ILE A 100 -1.45 -25.40 -2.52
CA ILE A 100 -2.86 -25.53 -2.14
C ILE A 100 -3.73 -25.89 -3.36
N SER A 101 -4.75 -26.72 -3.13
CA SER A 101 -5.66 -27.18 -4.20
C SER A 101 -6.61 -26.07 -4.67
N LYS A 102 -7.08 -25.19 -3.75
CA LYS A 102 -7.99 -24.10 -4.03
C LYS A 102 -7.19 -22.83 -4.32
N LYS A 103 -6.81 -22.65 -5.59
CA LYS A 103 -6.00 -21.49 -6.03
C LYS A 103 -6.87 -20.27 -6.29
N LYS A 104 -6.29 -19.09 -6.07
CA LYS A 104 -6.87 -17.80 -6.46
C LYS A 104 -7.08 -17.75 -7.98
N LEU A 105 -8.23 -17.24 -8.41
CA LEU A 105 -8.57 -17.10 -9.83
C LEU A 105 -7.82 -15.92 -10.47
N ASP A 106 -7.33 -16.11 -11.69
CA ASP A 106 -6.58 -15.09 -12.43
C ASP A 106 -7.45 -13.91 -12.90
N GLU A 107 -8.74 -14.16 -13.14
CA GLU A 107 -9.72 -13.17 -13.61
C GLU A 107 -10.06 -12.08 -12.59
N GLY A 108 -9.68 -12.24 -11.32
CA GLY A 108 -10.05 -11.33 -10.26
C GLY A 108 -9.64 -9.87 -10.49
N LYS A 109 -8.48 -9.64 -11.13
CA LYS A 109 -8.05 -8.26 -11.45
C LYS A 109 -8.97 -7.56 -12.42
N GLU A 110 -9.49 -8.29 -13.40
CA GLU A 110 -10.43 -7.73 -14.39
C GLU A 110 -11.79 -7.44 -13.74
N LEU A 111 -12.30 -8.36 -12.91
CA LEU A 111 -13.55 -8.20 -12.19
C LEU A 111 -13.49 -7.05 -11.19
N ILE A 112 -12.41 -6.93 -10.41
CA ILE A 112 -12.16 -5.81 -9.51
C ILE A 112 -12.13 -4.49 -10.31
N ARG A 113 -11.40 -4.46 -11.43
CA ARG A 113 -11.35 -3.26 -12.26
C ARG A 113 -12.72 -2.89 -12.81
N TYR A 114 -13.54 -3.87 -13.17
CA TYR A 114 -14.86 -3.64 -13.73
C TYR A 114 -15.84 -3.06 -12.72
N PHE A 115 -15.90 -3.61 -11.49
CA PHE A 115 -16.91 -3.23 -10.50
C PHE A 115 -16.41 -2.21 -9.45
N CYS A 116 -15.10 -2.20 -9.14
CA CYS A 116 -14.56 -1.39 -8.04
C CYS A 116 -13.83 -0.12 -8.52
N VAL A 117 -13.56 0.03 -9.82
CA VAL A 117 -12.86 1.20 -10.35
C VAL A 117 -13.81 2.02 -11.21
N PRO A 118 -13.87 3.36 -11.03
CA PRO A 118 -14.66 4.23 -11.90
C PRO A 118 -14.30 4.03 -13.38
N CYS A 119 -15.30 4.00 -14.24
CA CYS A 119 -15.12 3.89 -15.68
C CYS A 119 -15.35 5.24 -16.37
N LYS A 120 -14.79 5.40 -17.58
CA LYS A 120 -15.07 6.58 -18.40
C LYS A 120 -16.47 6.47 -19.02
N GLY A 121 -17.24 7.56 -18.92
CA GLY A 121 -18.50 7.69 -19.63
C GLY A 121 -18.28 7.63 -21.16
N THR A 122 -18.88 6.68 -21.81
CA THR A 122 -18.84 6.52 -23.28
C THR A 122 -20.25 6.28 -23.81
N LYS A 123 -20.48 6.54 -25.10
CA LYS A 123 -21.77 6.24 -25.73
C LYS A 123 -22.17 4.76 -25.58
N LYS A 124 -21.17 3.83 -25.61
CA LYS A 124 -21.40 2.38 -25.46
C LYS A 124 -21.90 1.98 -24.07
N ASN A 125 -21.48 2.68 -23.02
CA ASN A 125 -21.88 2.38 -21.65
C ASN A 125 -22.96 3.31 -21.11
N GLY A 126 -23.62 4.09 -21.98
CA GLY A 126 -24.66 5.05 -21.58
C GLY A 126 -24.11 6.20 -20.71
N TYR A 127 -22.85 6.59 -20.92
CA TYR A 127 -22.15 7.65 -20.18
C TYR A 127 -22.04 7.42 -18.66
N ARG A 128 -22.22 6.17 -18.20
CA ARG A 128 -22.06 5.83 -16.79
C ARG A 128 -20.60 5.92 -16.36
N LEU A 129 -20.38 6.35 -15.12
CA LEU A 129 -19.05 6.47 -14.52
C LEU A 129 -18.69 5.26 -13.64
N ARG A 130 -19.66 4.34 -13.44
CA ARG A 130 -19.50 3.16 -12.61
C ARG A 130 -20.31 1.98 -13.16
N ASN A 131 -19.80 0.77 -12.99
CA ASN A 131 -20.51 -0.47 -13.28
C ASN A 131 -21.11 -1.03 -11.97
N TYR A 132 -22.42 -1.26 -11.99
CA TYR A 132 -23.15 -1.89 -10.89
C TYR A 132 -23.43 -3.36 -11.21
N TYR A 133 -23.78 -4.16 -10.22
CA TYR A 133 -24.06 -5.59 -10.32
C TYR A 133 -25.09 -5.95 -11.43
N TYR A 134 -26.08 -5.12 -11.66
CA TYR A 134 -27.13 -5.34 -12.67
C TYR A 134 -26.71 -5.02 -14.11
N HIS A 135 -25.56 -4.36 -14.33
CA HIS A 135 -25.10 -4.04 -15.69
C HIS A 135 -24.48 -5.26 -16.41
N ASP A 136 -24.00 -6.25 -15.65
CA ASP A 136 -23.42 -7.48 -16.18
C ASP A 136 -23.57 -8.58 -15.12
N LYS A 137 -24.72 -9.25 -15.14
CA LYS A 137 -25.05 -10.26 -14.13
C LYS A 137 -24.13 -11.47 -14.17
N GLU A 138 -23.67 -11.87 -15.36
CA GLU A 138 -22.75 -13.01 -15.48
C GLU A 138 -21.40 -12.69 -14.84
N LYS A 139 -20.82 -11.51 -15.14
CA LYS A 139 -19.59 -11.08 -14.46
C LYS A 139 -19.78 -10.91 -12.95
N TRP A 140 -21.00 -10.50 -12.52
CA TRP A 140 -21.28 -10.37 -11.10
C TRP A 140 -21.28 -11.71 -10.38
N GLU A 141 -21.89 -12.76 -10.95
CA GLU A 141 -21.82 -14.12 -10.39
C GLU A 141 -20.36 -14.64 -10.34
N ARG A 142 -19.59 -14.38 -11.39
CA ARG A 142 -18.16 -14.70 -11.40
C ARG A 142 -17.40 -13.92 -10.32
N PHE A 143 -17.77 -12.67 -10.03
CA PHE A 143 -17.16 -11.86 -8.99
C PHE A 143 -17.49 -12.39 -7.58
N LYS A 144 -18.72 -12.84 -7.34
CA LYS A 144 -19.10 -13.55 -6.10
C LYS A 144 -18.30 -14.85 -5.94
N PHE A 145 -18.19 -15.63 -7.00
CA PHE A 145 -17.38 -16.86 -6.99
C PHE A 145 -15.89 -16.56 -6.75
N TYR A 146 -15.37 -15.48 -7.32
CA TYR A 146 -14.01 -15.02 -7.05
C TYR A 146 -13.82 -14.68 -5.57
N ASN A 147 -14.73 -13.93 -4.96
CA ASN A 147 -14.70 -13.60 -3.54
C ASN A 147 -14.74 -14.86 -2.66
N GLN A 148 -15.62 -15.82 -2.98
CA GLN A 148 -15.66 -17.12 -2.31
C GLN A 148 -14.31 -17.85 -2.39
N ARG A 149 -13.69 -17.88 -3.57
CA ARG A 149 -12.41 -18.55 -3.79
C ARG A 149 -11.25 -17.90 -3.03
N ASP A 150 -11.26 -16.60 -2.87
CA ASP A 150 -10.23 -15.91 -2.08
C ASP A 150 -10.30 -16.33 -0.60
N VAL A 151 -11.50 -16.46 -0.01
CA VAL A 151 -11.70 -16.95 1.36
C VAL A 151 -11.30 -18.43 1.48
N GLU A 152 -11.68 -19.27 0.54
CA GLU A 152 -11.30 -20.69 0.52
C GLU A 152 -9.78 -20.91 0.41
N ALA A 153 -9.11 -20.09 -0.42
CA ALA A 153 -7.66 -20.11 -0.58
C ALA A 153 -6.96 -19.69 0.72
N GLU A 154 -7.45 -18.62 1.34
CA GLU A 154 -6.93 -18.11 2.61
C GLU A 154 -7.06 -19.15 3.73
N SER A 155 -8.24 -19.76 3.93
CA SER A 155 -8.45 -20.85 4.89
C SER A 155 -7.52 -22.03 4.65
N SER A 156 -7.28 -22.38 3.38
CA SER A 156 -6.35 -23.46 3.01
C SER A 156 -4.91 -23.13 3.38
N ILE A 157 -4.51 -21.86 3.23
CA ILE A 157 -3.20 -21.36 3.66
C ILE A 157 -3.08 -21.44 5.19
N GLN A 158 -4.06 -20.95 5.94
CA GLN A 158 -4.06 -21.03 7.40
C GLN A 158 -3.85 -22.47 7.90
N LYS A 159 -4.58 -23.43 7.33
CA LYS A 159 -4.43 -24.85 7.68
C LYS A 159 -3.02 -25.37 7.45
N ARG A 160 -2.34 -24.93 6.40
CA ARG A 160 -0.95 -25.29 6.15
C ARG A 160 0.00 -24.61 7.15
N LEU A 161 -0.22 -23.32 7.42
CA LEU A 161 0.62 -22.55 8.34
C LEU A 161 0.42 -22.98 9.81
N ALA A 162 -0.71 -23.60 10.17
CA ALA A 162 -1.01 -24.07 11.53
C ALA A 162 0.04 -25.04 12.08
N ASN A 163 0.75 -25.78 11.22
CA ASN A 163 1.87 -26.62 11.61
C ASN A 163 3.12 -25.84 12.05
N HIS A 164 3.14 -24.53 11.80
CA HIS A 164 4.25 -23.64 12.11
C HIS A 164 3.71 -22.36 12.80
N PRO A 165 3.18 -22.49 14.03
CA PRO A 165 2.60 -21.35 14.73
C PRO A 165 3.68 -20.32 15.06
N VAL A 166 3.29 -19.05 14.99
CA VAL A 166 4.15 -17.95 15.48
C VAL A 166 3.89 -17.72 16.97
N PRO A 167 4.92 -17.30 17.74
CA PRO A 167 4.76 -16.95 19.15
C PRO A 167 3.71 -15.87 19.36
N GLU A 168 3.02 -15.89 20.52
CA GLU A 168 1.92 -14.95 20.79
C GLU A 168 2.39 -13.48 20.81
N PHE A 169 3.62 -13.22 21.28
CA PHE A 169 4.17 -11.86 21.29
C PHE A 169 4.20 -11.21 19.90
N VAL A 170 4.28 -12.01 18.82
CA VAL A 170 4.23 -11.50 17.43
C VAL A 170 2.85 -10.91 17.13
N TRP A 171 1.79 -11.53 17.64
CA TRP A 171 0.44 -10.98 17.49
C TRP A 171 0.22 -9.75 18.34
N GLU A 172 0.83 -9.68 19.52
CA GLU A 172 0.82 -8.47 20.37
C GLU A 172 1.51 -7.30 19.67
N GLU A 173 2.68 -7.53 19.06
CA GLU A 173 3.37 -6.53 18.24
C GLU A 173 2.55 -6.14 17.00
N TYR A 174 1.92 -7.09 16.32
CA TYR A 174 1.02 -6.84 15.20
C TYR A 174 -0.14 -5.93 15.61
N TRP A 175 -0.82 -6.25 16.69
CA TRP A 175 -1.94 -5.42 17.18
C TRP A 175 -1.49 -4.03 17.63
N MET A 176 -0.31 -3.92 18.24
CA MET A 176 0.27 -2.63 18.61
C MET A 176 0.53 -1.76 17.37
N CYS A 177 1.09 -2.34 16.30
CA CYS A 177 1.30 -1.63 15.04
C CYS A 177 -0.02 -1.20 14.39
N GLU A 178 -1.04 -2.04 14.44
CA GLU A 178 -2.38 -1.69 13.98
C GLU A 178 -2.97 -0.52 14.78
N LEU A 179 -2.80 -0.48 16.11
CA LEU A 179 -3.22 0.65 16.96
C LEU A 179 -2.46 1.94 16.62
N ILE A 180 -1.15 1.84 16.34
CA ILE A 180 -0.35 2.99 15.90
C ILE A 180 -0.85 3.49 14.54
N ASN A 181 -1.15 2.58 13.61
CA ASN A 181 -1.71 2.91 12.31
C ASN A 181 -3.11 3.55 12.42
N ASP A 182 -3.98 3.02 13.29
CA ASP A 182 -5.31 3.58 13.54
C ASP A 182 -5.23 4.99 14.12
N ARG A 183 -4.30 5.22 15.05
CA ARG A 183 -4.04 6.55 15.60
C ARG A 183 -3.53 7.50 14.53
N GLY A 184 -2.60 7.03 13.69
CA GLY A 184 -1.87 7.84 12.74
C GLY A 184 -0.97 8.90 13.40
N VAL A 185 -0.22 9.64 12.59
CA VAL A 185 0.63 10.75 13.04
C VAL A 185 0.00 12.07 12.65
N LEU A 186 -0.18 12.93 13.65
CA LEU A 186 -0.64 14.29 13.45
C LEU A 186 0.41 15.07 12.63
N VAL A 187 -0.05 15.76 11.62
CA VAL A 187 0.81 16.62 10.80
C VAL A 187 0.39 18.08 10.99
N ASP A 188 1.39 18.93 11.02
CA ASP A 188 1.20 20.38 11.03
C ASP A 188 1.01 20.83 9.58
N GLU A 189 -0.23 21.11 9.21
CA GLU A 189 -0.59 21.51 7.85
C GLU A 189 0.02 22.87 7.48
N GLU A 190 0.06 23.81 8.40
CA GLU A 190 0.62 25.15 8.17
C GLU A 190 2.12 25.03 7.87
N LEU A 191 2.86 24.26 8.67
CA LEU A 191 4.28 23.98 8.42
C LEU A 191 4.49 23.34 7.04
N ILE A 192 3.65 22.36 6.68
CA ILE A 192 3.74 21.67 5.38
C ILE A 192 3.52 22.65 4.23
N LEU A 193 2.47 23.45 4.27
CA LEU A 193 2.16 24.42 3.22
C LEU A 193 3.27 25.45 3.08
N LYS A 194 3.78 26.02 4.19
CA LYS A 194 4.91 26.94 4.18
C LYS A 194 6.19 26.32 3.62
N ALA A 195 6.46 25.07 3.98
CA ALA A 195 7.64 24.36 3.45
C ALA A 195 7.54 24.16 1.91
N ILE A 196 6.36 23.84 1.40
CA ILE A 196 6.10 23.70 -0.04
C ILE A 196 6.27 25.07 -0.74
N GLU A 197 5.72 26.14 -0.18
CA GLU A 197 5.81 27.48 -0.71
C GLU A 197 7.27 27.99 -0.76
N ILE A 198 8.00 27.88 0.35
CA ILE A 198 9.43 28.23 0.42
C ILE A 198 10.23 27.47 -0.62
N ASN A 199 9.99 26.14 -0.73
CA ASN A 199 10.68 25.35 -1.75
C ASN A 199 10.38 25.83 -3.18
N LYS A 200 9.13 26.23 -3.46
CA LYS A 200 8.74 26.75 -4.77
C LYS A 200 9.53 28.03 -5.07
N ILE A 201 9.53 29.00 -4.16
CA ILE A 201 10.24 30.29 -4.30
C ILE A 201 11.75 30.06 -4.48
N CYS A 202 12.36 29.24 -3.61
CA CYS A 202 13.78 28.90 -3.71
C CYS A 202 14.14 28.22 -5.04
N ARG A 203 13.28 27.31 -5.50
CA ARG A 203 13.49 26.61 -6.77
C ARG A 203 13.43 27.54 -7.98
N GLU A 204 12.47 28.45 -7.99
CA GLU A 204 12.34 29.49 -9.04
C GLU A 204 13.58 30.40 -9.05
N MET A 205 14.05 30.84 -7.89
CA MET A 205 15.27 31.62 -7.74
C MET A 205 16.50 30.86 -8.25
N TYR A 206 16.68 29.61 -7.85
CA TYR A 206 17.81 28.78 -8.31
C TYR A 206 17.78 28.53 -9.81
N VAL A 207 16.62 28.28 -10.40
CA VAL A 207 16.46 28.09 -11.84
C VAL A 207 16.83 29.37 -12.58
N LYS A 208 16.36 30.55 -12.11
CA LYS A 208 16.69 31.84 -12.70
C LYS A 208 18.19 32.14 -12.60
N THR A 209 18.82 31.83 -11.46
CA THR A 209 20.26 31.98 -11.30
C THR A 209 21.04 31.07 -12.25
N LEU A 210 20.62 29.83 -12.41
CA LEU A 210 21.21 28.91 -13.37
C LEU A 210 21.05 29.39 -14.81
N GLN A 211 19.89 29.92 -15.18
CA GLN A 211 19.69 30.53 -16.51
C GLN A 211 20.68 31.66 -16.78
N ASN A 212 20.87 32.54 -15.79
CA ASN A 212 21.79 33.67 -15.92
C ASN A 212 23.27 33.22 -16.02
N LEU A 213 23.66 32.16 -15.29
CA LEU A 213 25.02 31.66 -15.31
C LEU A 213 25.35 30.85 -16.57
N THR A 214 24.37 30.12 -17.08
CA THR A 214 24.59 29.17 -18.19
C THR A 214 24.08 29.66 -19.54
N ASN A 215 23.25 30.69 -19.57
CA ASN A 215 22.50 31.16 -20.75
C ASN A 215 21.63 30.06 -21.40
N LEU A 216 21.28 29.01 -20.66
CA LEU A 216 20.43 27.92 -21.14
C LEU A 216 18.95 28.31 -21.00
N GLU A 217 18.15 27.98 -22.01
CA GLU A 217 16.70 28.18 -21.97
C GLU A 217 16.06 27.33 -20.85
N ASN A 218 16.50 26.07 -20.73
CA ASN A 218 16.02 25.14 -19.68
C ASN A 218 17.20 24.48 -18.96
N PRO A 219 17.75 25.08 -17.91
CA PRO A 219 18.87 24.51 -17.14
C PRO A 219 18.48 23.27 -16.33
N ASN A 220 17.19 22.93 -16.24
CA ASN A 220 16.73 21.66 -15.68
C ASN A 220 16.87 20.48 -16.66
N SER A 221 17.03 20.75 -17.96
CA SER A 221 17.28 19.72 -18.95
C SER A 221 18.67 19.10 -18.73
N VAL A 222 18.67 17.78 -18.48
CA VAL A 222 19.91 17.03 -18.29
C VAL A 222 20.80 17.12 -19.54
N ALA A 223 20.21 17.10 -20.73
CA ALA A 223 20.94 17.18 -21.99
C ALA A 223 21.62 18.55 -22.14
N GLN A 224 20.87 19.66 -22.01
CA GLN A 224 21.41 21.00 -22.14
C GLN A 224 22.51 21.28 -21.11
N LEU A 225 22.31 20.88 -19.84
CA LEU A 225 23.30 21.08 -18.80
C LEU A 225 24.56 20.23 -19.01
N LYS A 226 24.46 19.03 -19.55
CA LYS A 226 25.63 18.21 -19.93
C LYS A 226 26.43 18.87 -21.06
N THR A 227 25.76 19.38 -22.09
CA THR A 227 26.43 20.11 -23.17
C THR A 227 27.19 21.32 -22.63
N TRP A 228 26.52 22.12 -21.79
CA TRP A 228 27.14 23.30 -21.15
C TRP A 228 28.36 22.90 -20.31
N LEU A 229 28.29 21.82 -19.51
CA LEU A 229 29.42 21.33 -18.73
C LEU A 229 30.56 20.87 -19.61
N PHE A 230 30.27 20.20 -20.72
CA PHE A 230 31.26 19.77 -21.69
C PHE A 230 31.98 20.95 -22.36
N ASP A 231 31.23 22.02 -22.70
CA ASP A 231 31.78 23.27 -23.27
C ASP A 231 32.65 24.04 -22.24
N ASN A 232 32.57 23.69 -20.96
CA ASN A 232 33.40 24.21 -19.88
C ASN A 232 34.39 23.14 -19.34
N ASP A 233 34.84 22.25 -20.22
CA ASP A 233 35.86 21.21 -19.96
C ASP A 233 35.50 20.20 -18.89
N VAL A 234 34.20 20.05 -18.54
CA VAL A 234 33.71 19.09 -17.56
C VAL A 234 32.91 17.96 -18.20
N ASN A 235 33.50 16.79 -18.25
CA ASN A 235 32.83 15.60 -18.77
C ASN A 235 31.91 15.00 -17.67
N ALA A 236 30.58 15.11 -17.86
CA ALA A 236 29.57 14.61 -16.95
C ALA A 236 28.80 13.42 -17.57
N PRO A 237 29.18 12.16 -17.31
CA PRO A 237 28.47 10.99 -17.87
C PRO A 237 27.03 10.92 -17.36
N SER A 238 26.77 11.37 -16.15
CA SER A 238 25.45 11.48 -15.53
C SER A 238 25.36 12.73 -14.67
N LEU A 239 24.12 13.20 -14.39
CA LEU A 239 23.84 14.25 -13.41
C LEU A 239 23.06 13.70 -12.21
N GLY A 240 23.32 12.45 -11.86
CA GLY A 240 22.83 11.82 -10.65
C GLY A 240 23.45 12.42 -9.38
N LYS A 241 22.84 12.16 -8.22
CA LYS A 241 23.28 12.75 -6.95
C LYS A 241 24.74 12.45 -6.59
N LYS A 242 25.21 11.24 -6.93
CA LYS A 242 26.58 10.79 -6.63
C LYS A 242 27.58 11.50 -7.54
N GLU A 243 27.34 11.47 -8.84
CA GLU A 243 28.19 12.08 -9.86
C GLU A 243 28.28 13.60 -9.67
N VAL A 244 27.15 14.29 -9.44
CA VAL A 244 27.18 15.74 -9.18
C VAL A 244 28.02 16.06 -7.95
N LYS A 245 28.01 15.24 -6.91
CA LYS A 245 28.86 15.42 -5.73
C LYS A 245 30.35 15.24 -6.07
N GLU A 246 30.69 14.22 -6.85
CA GLU A 246 32.06 13.96 -7.31
C GLU A 246 32.57 15.08 -8.23
N LEU A 247 31.76 15.51 -9.20
CA LEU A 247 32.07 16.63 -10.07
C LEU A 247 32.30 17.94 -9.30
N LEU A 248 31.46 18.22 -8.30
CA LEU A 248 31.58 19.40 -7.44
C LEU A 248 32.91 19.39 -6.63
N THR A 249 33.35 18.20 -6.18
CA THR A 249 34.62 18.09 -5.44
C THR A 249 35.85 18.32 -6.35
N ASN A 250 35.74 17.94 -7.62
CA ASN A 250 36.85 18.00 -8.57
C ASN A 250 36.87 19.27 -9.47
N ALA A 251 35.76 20.01 -9.48
CA ALA A 251 35.68 21.23 -10.28
C ALA A 251 36.62 22.33 -9.73
N THR A 252 37.38 22.93 -10.60
CA THR A 252 38.31 24.05 -10.29
C THR A 252 37.72 25.40 -10.67
N ASP A 253 36.86 25.44 -11.66
CA ASP A 253 36.17 26.65 -12.09
C ASP A 253 35.03 27.04 -11.14
N GLU A 254 35.01 28.27 -10.70
CA GLU A 254 34.05 28.80 -9.73
C GLU A 254 32.62 28.79 -10.28
N THR A 255 32.43 29.13 -11.57
CA THR A 255 31.13 29.13 -12.23
C THR A 255 30.56 27.71 -12.32
N VAL A 256 31.39 26.74 -12.69
CA VAL A 256 31.02 25.33 -12.73
C VAL A 256 30.62 24.83 -11.34
N GLN A 257 31.38 25.20 -10.29
CA GLN A 257 31.04 24.85 -8.90
C GLN A 257 29.68 25.44 -8.49
N GLN A 258 29.40 26.69 -8.82
CA GLN A 258 28.12 27.32 -8.54
C GLN A 258 26.95 26.63 -9.27
N VAL A 259 27.13 26.32 -10.56
CA VAL A 259 26.12 25.61 -11.37
C VAL A 259 25.83 24.21 -10.80
N LEU A 260 26.87 23.44 -10.46
CA LEU A 260 26.69 22.11 -9.88
C LEU A 260 26.05 22.17 -8.48
N SER A 261 26.38 23.17 -7.66
CA SER A 261 25.79 23.40 -6.34
C SER A 261 24.30 23.73 -6.48
N LEU A 262 23.91 24.63 -7.37
CA LEU A 262 22.52 24.97 -7.65
C LEU A 262 21.75 23.78 -8.18
N ARG A 263 22.38 22.98 -9.08
CA ARG A 263 21.78 21.74 -9.58
C ARG A 263 21.52 20.76 -8.45
N GLN A 264 22.43 20.62 -7.49
CA GLN A 264 22.25 19.78 -6.31
C GLN A 264 21.08 20.25 -5.43
N MET A 265 20.94 21.58 -5.24
CA MET A 265 19.85 22.17 -4.49
C MET A 265 18.48 21.90 -5.14
N ILE A 266 18.36 22.09 -6.45
CA ILE A 266 17.12 21.87 -7.20
C ILE A 266 16.73 20.38 -7.21
N SER A 267 17.71 19.48 -7.21
CA SER A 267 17.46 18.04 -7.26
C SER A 267 16.98 17.42 -5.94
N LYS A 268 16.94 18.20 -4.83
CA LYS A 268 16.45 17.71 -3.54
C LYS A 268 14.97 17.32 -3.65
N SER A 269 14.67 16.05 -3.35
CA SER A 269 13.34 15.49 -3.45
C SER A 269 12.60 15.40 -2.10
N SER A 270 13.21 15.89 -1.01
CA SER A 270 12.62 15.81 0.35
C SER A 270 11.26 16.48 0.46
N ILE A 271 11.03 17.54 -0.33
CA ILE A 271 9.74 18.26 -0.34
C ILE A 271 8.57 17.40 -0.81
N LYS A 272 8.82 16.38 -1.66
CA LYS A 272 7.79 15.45 -2.12
C LYS A 272 7.13 14.68 -0.96
N LYS A 273 7.82 14.57 0.19
CA LYS A 273 7.26 13.95 1.39
C LYS A 273 6.16 14.82 1.99
N TYR A 274 6.34 16.15 1.99
CA TYR A 274 5.31 17.08 2.45
C TYR A 274 4.09 17.07 1.54
N GLU A 275 4.30 17.05 0.22
CA GLU A 275 3.20 16.90 -0.76
C GLU A 275 2.45 15.56 -0.56
N ALA A 276 3.18 14.48 -0.29
CA ALA A 276 2.60 13.17 -0.01
C ALA A 276 1.81 13.18 1.31
N MET A 277 2.33 13.81 2.37
CA MET A 277 1.64 13.97 3.65
C MET A 277 0.31 14.72 3.46
N LEU A 278 0.33 15.82 2.70
CA LEU A 278 -0.86 16.62 2.43
C LEU A 278 -1.92 15.82 1.66
N LYS A 279 -1.51 15.02 0.69
CA LYS A 279 -2.42 14.14 -0.08
C LYS A 279 -3.00 12.97 0.72
N SER A 280 -2.23 12.46 1.69
CA SER A 280 -2.61 11.31 2.51
C SER A 280 -3.25 11.72 3.84
N LYS A 281 -3.33 13.02 4.11
CA LYS A 281 -3.92 13.56 5.33
C LYS A 281 -5.41 13.26 5.37
N CYS A 282 -5.85 12.68 6.49
CA CYS A 282 -7.24 12.47 6.81
C CYS A 282 -7.89 13.75 7.36
N SER A 283 -9.21 13.75 7.56
CA SER A 283 -9.99 14.90 8.05
C SER A 283 -9.56 15.38 9.44
N ASP A 284 -8.96 14.50 10.25
CA ASP A 284 -8.43 14.80 11.59
C ASP A 284 -6.95 15.27 11.59
N ASN A 285 -6.43 15.72 10.45
CA ASN A 285 -5.04 16.13 10.25
C ASN A 285 -4.00 15.05 10.55
N ARG A 286 -4.37 13.76 10.45
CA ARG A 286 -3.44 12.64 10.66
C ARG A 286 -3.19 11.89 9.36
N VAL A 287 -1.98 11.36 9.21
CA VAL A 287 -1.59 10.49 8.10
C VAL A 287 -1.63 9.03 8.57
N ARG A 288 -2.24 8.16 7.77
CA ARG A 288 -2.44 6.72 7.99
C ARG A 288 -2.29 5.95 6.67
N PRO A 289 -1.84 4.69 6.66
CA PRO A 289 -1.04 3.99 7.68
C PRO A 289 0.44 4.41 7.60
N LEU A 290 1.20 4.27 8.69
CA LEU A 290 2.60 4.64 8.77
C LEU A 290 3.54 3.45 8.91
N MET A 291 3.03 2.34 9.44
CA MET A 291 3.80 1.12 9.66
C MET A 291 3.25 0.01 8.76
N ASP A 292 4.12 -0.55 7.95
CA ASP A 292 3.80 -1.74 7.17
C ASP A 292 4.06 -2.98 8.05
N ALA A 293 3.12 -3.94 8.04
CA ALA A 293 3.30 -5.24 8.68
C ALA A 293 4.59 -5.96 8.24
N LEU A 294 5.12 -5.60 7.08
CA LEU A 294 6.39 -6.06 6.54
C LEU A 294 7.61 -5.64 7.38
N THR A 295 7.53 -4.49 8.05
CA THR A 295 8.61 -4.02 8.95
C THR A 295 8.72 -4.91 10.19
N LEU A 296 7.62 -5.50 10.64
CA LEU A 296 7.58 -6.49 11.69
C LEU A 296 8.21 -7.81 11.26
N SER A 297 7.91 -8.28 10.03
CA SER A 297 8.45 -9.53 9.51
C SER A 297 9.98 -9.50 9.40
N SER A 298 10.58 -8.35 9.04
CA SER A 298 12.04 -8.21 9.01
C SER A 298 12.69 -8.24 10.40
N ARG A 299 11.95 -7.86 11.45
CA ARG A 299 12.39 -8.01 12.85
C ARG A 299 12.16 -9.43 13.37
N ALA A 300 10.99 -10.02 13.07
CA ALA A 300 10.64 -11.39 13.45
C ALA A 300 11.52 -12.42 12.75
N ALA A 301 11.95 -12.19 11.50
CA ALA A 301 12.90 -13.04 10.80
C ALA A 301 14.28 -13.12 11.52
N ARG A 302 14.63 -12.15 12.35
CA ARG A 302 15.83 -12.20 13.21
C ARG A 302 15.67 -13.13 14.42
N TYR A 303 14.44 -13.46 14.80
CA TYR A 303 14.10 -14.38 15.89
C TYR A 303 13.61 -15.74 15.38
N ALA A 304 13.58 -15.97 14.07
CA ALA A 304 13.26 -17.26 13.50
C ALA A 304 14.33 -18.29 13.93
N PRO A 305 13.95 -19.50 14.35
CA PRO A 305 14.91 -20.53 14.69
C PRO A 305 15.81 -20.85 13.49
N PRO A 306 17.08 -21.23 13.71
CA PRO A 306 18.01 -21.47 12.63
C PRO A 306 17.52 -22.55 11.67
N SER A 307 17.86 -22.38 10.41
CA SER A 307 17.43 -22.98 9.14
C SER A 307 17.10 -24.48 9.05
N SER A 308 17.19 -25.26 10.13
CA SER A 308 16.79 -26.69 10.10
C SER A 308 15.28 -26.90 9.96
N THR A 309 14.49 -25.98 10.47
CA THR A 309 13.01 -26.05 10.39
C THR A 309 12.46 -25.60 9.02
N MET A 310 13.20 -24.75 8.29
CA MET A 310 12.82 -24.31 6.95
C MET A 310 12.97 -25.40 5.88
N ARG A 311 13.87 -26.34 6.05
CA ARG A 311 14.08 -27.44 5.09
C ARG A 311 12.89 -28.39 4.94
N THR A 312 12.01 -28.45 5.94
CA THR A 312 10.82 -29.31 5.90
C THR A 312 9.63 -28.69 5.15
N LEU A 313 9.68 -27.39 4.84
CA LEU A 313 8.65 -26.70 4.05
C LEU A 313 8.87 -26.79 2.53
N TRP A 314 10.09 -27.16 2.10
CA TRP A 314 10.43 -27.31 0.69
C TRP A 314 10.59 -28.80 0.38
N PRO A 315 9.82 -29.39 -0.56
CA PRO A 315 10.17 -30.70 -1.09
C PRO A 315 11.55 -30.60 -1.75
N PRO A 316 12.41 -31.64 -1.63
CA PRO A 316 13.65 -31.68 -2.39
C PRO A 316 13.32 -31.64 -3.88
N TYR A 317 14.06 -30.83 -4.64
CA TYR A 317 14.01 -30.81 -6.11
C TYR A 317 14.41 -32.17 -6.65
#